data_767baac9410412d499a179e941dd9cc0
#
_entry.id   767baac9410412d499a179e941dd9cc0
#
_cell.length_a   1.000
_cell.length_b   1.000
_cell.length_c   1.000
_cell.angle_alpha   90.00
_cell.angle_beta   90.00
_cell.angle_gamma   90.00
#
_symmetry.space_group_name_H-M   'P 1'
#
loop_
_entity.id
_entity.type
_entity.pdbx_description
1 polymer ?
#
loop_
_entity_poly.entity_id
_entity_poly.type
_entity_poly.pdbx_seq_one_letter_code
_entity_poly.pdbx_strand_id
1 'polypeptide(L)'
;MLKEIQFVKDNQQLLCNEGTFVGIGSSRKVFRYKDFVIKEHLHPIGFAQSQKEYCIYTELRKIGLTEYVAKMIYVDEKIAIQKYYPNLPLINLQSYDIQTSKDKRITNNLRAELVLIDSEYDGFDLKDSGNYGLGDDGYLVLIDYGMSKTLYEKEWVPLAEMGILPQLYFEKCTNCGVEKELRIYGDSDMDRRCFTCGKQ
;
A
#
# COMPACT_ATOMS: atom_id res chain seq x y z
N MET A 1 -5.07 -22.88 -2.13
CA MET A 1 -4.97 -21.91 -1.01
C MET A 1 -3.97 -22.34 0.07
N LEU A 2 -4.15 -23.43 0.85
CA LEU A 2 -3.18 -23.84 1.88
C LEU A 2 -1.77 -24.15 1.34
N LYS A 3 -1.67 -24.83 0.19
CA LYS A 3 -0.38 -25.13 -0.46
C LYS A 3 0.33 -23.87 -0.98
N GLU A 4 -0.41 -22.89 -1.45
CA GLU A 4 0.13 -21.60 -1.91
C GLU A 4 0.66 -20.79 -0.74
N ILE A 5 -0.08 -20.74 0.39
CA ILE A 5 0.36 -20.08 1.61
C ILE A 5 1.63 -20.75 2.15
N GLN A 6 1.71 -22.07 2.16
CA GLN A 6 2.89 -22.79 2.61
C GLN A 6 4.08 -22.54 1.68
N PHE A 7 3.86 -22.61 0.35
CA PHE A 7 4.91 -22.26 -0.63
C PHE A 7 5.46 -20.87 -0.40
N VAL A 8 4.58 -19.89 -0.15
CA VAL A 8 4.99 -18.51 0.12
C VAL A 8 5.81 -18.40 1.41
N LYS A 9 5.37 -19.05 2.49
CA LYS A 9 6.11 -19.08 3.77
C LYS A 9 7.53 -19.64 3.62
N ASP A 10 7.65 -20.73 2.85
CA ASP A 10 8.92 -21.43 2.67
C ASP A 10 9.86 -20.70 1.68
N ASN A 11 9.34 -19.78 0.88
CA ASN A 11 10.07 -19.12 -0.21
C ASN A 11 10.01 -17.59 -0.15
N GLN A 12 9.83 -16.97 1.00
CA GLN A 12 9.67 -15.52 1.14
C GLN A 12 10.78 -14.73 0.43
N GLN A 13 12.03 -15.12 0.65
CA GLN A 13 13.19 -14.44 0.07
C GLN A 13 13.28 -14.65 -1.45
N LEU A 14 12.93 -15.84 -1.92
CA LEU A 14 12.86 -16.17 -3.33
C LEU A 14 11.79 -15.34 -4.05
N LEU A 15 10.63 -15.20 -3.44
CA LEU A 15 9.50 -14.43 -3.99
C LEU A 15 9.80 -12.94 -4.11
N CYS A 16 10.51 -12.36 -3.13
CA CYS A 16 11.00 -11.00 -3.24
C CYS A 16 12.07 -10.85 -4.33
N ASN A 17 12.93 -11.86 -4.52
CA ASN A 17 13.99 -11.85 -5.53
C ASN A 17 13.46 -12.11 -6.95
N GLU A 18 12.48 -13.00 -7.12
CA GLU A 18 11.86 -13.33 -8.41
C GLU A 18 10.67 -12.39 -8.75
N GLY A 19 10.15 -11.68 -7.75
CA GLY A 19 9.08 -10.72 -7.92
C GLY A 19 9.52 -9.50 -8.71
N THR A 20 8.63 -8.99 -9.56
CA THR A 20 8.83 -7.68 -10.20
C THR A 20 8.60 -6.59 -9.16
N PHE A 21 9.58 -5.71 -8.97
CA PHE A 21 9.44 -4.54 -8.11
C PHE A 21 8.29 -3.64 -8.62
N VAL A 22 7.37 -3.29 -7.73
CA VAL A 22 6.21 -2.44 -8.02
C VAL A 22 6.40 -1.03 -7.46
N GLY A 23 6.89 -0.92 -6.23
CA GLY A 23 7.07 0.37 -5.57
C GLY A 23 7.62 0.23 -4.16
N ILE A 24 7.92 1.38 -3.55
CA ILE A 24 8.38 1.48 -2.18
C ILE A 24 7.75 2.71 -1.52
N GLY A 25 7.03 2.48 -0.42
CA GLY A 25 6.49 3.55 0.43
C GLY A 25 7.41 3.87 1.62
N SER A 26 6.89 4.55 2.61
CA SER A 26 7.64 4.88 3.84
C SER A 26 7.97 3.64 4.66
N SER A 27 7.06 2.70 4.78
CA SER A 27 7.16 1.56 5.70
C SER A 27 7.16 0.19 5.05
N ARG A 28 6.85 0.12 3.74
CA ARG A 28 6.71 -1.13 3.00
C ARG A 28 7.34 -1.04 1.61
N LYS A 29 7.89 -2.15 1.13
CA LYS A 29 8.37 -2.36 -0.23
C LYS A 29 7.50 -3.42 -0.90
N VAL A 30 7.16 -3.21 -2.16
CA VAL A 30 6.10 -3.97 -2.83
C VAL A 30 6.66 -4.66 -4.07
N PHE A 31 6.39 -5.95 -4.17
CA PHE A 31 6.72 -6.80 -5.32
C PHE A 31 5.47 -7.48 -5.84
N ARG A 32 5.45 -7.71 -7.15
CA ARG A 32 4.45 -8.56 -7.80
C ARG A 32 5.06 -9.92 -8.12
N TYR A 33 4.37 -10.97 -7.74
CA TYR A 33 4.67 -12.34 -8.16
C TYR A 33 3.39 -13.00 -8.68
N LYS A 34 3.30 -13.20 -10.00
CA LYS A 34 2.08 -13.71 -10.67
C LYS A 34 0.85 -12.86 -10.32
N ASP A 35 -0.16 -13.48 -9.71
CA ASP A 35 -1.43 -12.86 -9.31
C ASP A 35 -1.42 -12.33 -7.86
N PHE A 36 -0.23 -12.23 -7.26
CA PHE A 36 -0.05 -11.78 -5.89
C PHE A 36 0.82 -10.54 -5.81
N VAL A 37 0.54 -9.75 -4.78
CA VAL A 37 1.40 -8.68 -4.28
C VAL A 37 2.01 -9.14 -2.96
N ILE A 38 3.31 -8.93 -2.82
CA ILE A 38 4.08 -9.17 -1.61
C ILE A 38 4.51 -7.81 -1.08
N LYS A 39 4.05 -7.45 0.11
CA LYS A 39 4.43 -6.24 0.83
C LYS A 39 5.48 -6.62 1.88
N GLU A 40 6.76 -6.34 1.61
CA GLU A 40 7.86 -6.50 2.56
C GLU A 40 7.85 -5.34 3.56
N HIS A 41 7.88 -5.66 4.86
CA HIS A 41 7.86 -4.66 5.92
C HIS A 41 9.26 -4.13 6.17
N LEU A 42 9.46 -2.83 5.94
CA LEU A 42 10.72 -2.13 6.18
C LEU A 42 10.80 -1.56 7.61
N HIS A 43 9.66 -1.45 8.28
CA HIS A 43 9.52 -0.91 9.62
C HIS A 43 8.32 -1.57 10.33
N PRO A 44 8.28 -1.66 11.68
CA PRO A 44 7.15 -2.22 12.43
C PRO A 44 5.77 -1.61 12.07
N ILE A 45 5.72 -0.33 11.69
CA ILE A 45 4.49 0.30 11.17
C ILE A 45 3.98 -0.41 9.91
N GLY A 46 4.86 -0.86 9.02
CA GLY A 46 4.46 -1.63 7.84
C GLY A 46 3.76 -2.93 8.21
N PHE A 47 4.24 -3.61 9.25
CA PHE A 47 3.55 -4.77 9.80
C PHE A 47 2.20 -4.41 10.44
N ALA A 48 2.14 -3.35 11.25
CA ALA A 48 0.90 -2.88 11.86
C ALA A 48 -0.16 -2.54 10.80
N GLN A 49 0.22 -1.86 9.71
CA GLN A 49 -0.67 -1.61 8.56
C GLN A 49 -1.19 -2.91 7.95
N SER A 50 -0.32 -3.88 7.70
CA SER A 50 -0.70 -5.14 7.08
C SER A 50 -1.58 -6.01 7.98
N GLN A 51 -1.34 -5.99 9.30
CA GLN A 51 -2.23 -6.63 10.27
C GLN A 51 -3.62 -5.97 10.28
N LYS A 52 -3.68 -4.65 10.18
CA LYS A 52 -4.93 -3.91 10.09
C LYS A 52 -5.70 -4.26 8.81
N GLU A 53 -5.01 -4.31 7.65
CA GLU A 53 -5.60 -4.78 6.39
C GLU A 53 -6.19 -6.18 6.53
N TYR A 54 -5.45 -7.10 7.13
CA TYR A 54 -5.92 -8.48 7.34
C TYR A 54 -7.13 -8.56 8.26
N CYS A 55 -7.15 -7.76 9.35
CA CYS A 55 -8.27 -7.64 10.27
C CYS A 55 -9.50 -7.11 9.55
N ILE A 56 -9.39 -5.95 8.89
CA ILE A 56 -10.48 -5.32 8.13
C ILE A 56 -11.05 -6.29 7.10
N TYR A 57 -10.20 -6.90 6.27
CA TYR A 57 -10.63 -7.88 5.27
C TYR A 57 -11.40 -9.04 5.90
N THR A 58 -10.93 -9.57 7.03
CA THR A 58 -11.55 -10.70 7.72
C THR A 58 -12.94 -10.33 8.26
N GLU A 59 -13.09 -9.14 8.83
CA GLU A 59 -14.37 -8.66 9.36
C GLU A 59 -15.37 -8.34 8.22
N LEU A 60 -14.93 -7.63 7.18
CA LEU A 60 -15.76 -7.37 6.00
C LEU A 60 -16.23 -8.68 5.34
N ARG A 61 -15.39 -9.69 5.31
CA ARG A 61 -15.74 -11.02 4.77
C ARG A 61 -16.89 -11.70 5.54
N LYS A 62 -16.97 -11.52 6.87
CA LYS A 62 -18.05 -12.10 7.68
C LYS A 62 -19.43 -11.54 7.31
N ILE A 63 -19.47 -10.31 6.83
CA ILE A 63 -20.71 -9.61 6.42
C ILE A 63 -20.90 -9.57 4.91
N GLY A 64 -20.04 -10.24 4.13
CA GLY A 64 -20.15 -10.35 2.68
C GLY A 64 -19.73 -9.10 1.90
N LEU A 65 -18.97 -8.18 2.51
CA LEU A 65 -18.47 -6.94 1.90
C LEU A 65 -16.97 -7.00 1.62
N THR A 66 -16.57 -7.79 0.62
CA THR A 66 -15.16 -7.91 0.20
C THR A 66 -14.97 -7.90 -1.30
N GLU A 67 -15.97 -7.47 -2.04
CA GLU A 67 -15.95 -7.54 -3.50
C GLU A 67 -14.90 -6.60 -4.10
N TYR A 68 -14.78 -5.40 -3.51
CA TYR A 68 -13.91 -4.33 -4.00
C TYR A 68 -12.81 -3.92 -3.00
N VAL A 69 -12.48 -4.81 -2.06
CA VAL A 69 -11.32 -4.69 -1.18
C VAL A 69 -10.34 -5.82 -1.48
N ALA A 70 -9.08 -5.50 -1.66
CA ALA A 70 -8.07 -6.49 -2.06
C ALA A 70 -7.97 -7.63 -1.04
N LYS A 71 -8.12 -8.85 -1.55
CA LYS A 71 -8.09 -10.06 -0.72
C LYS A 71 -6.76 -10.23 -0.03
N MET A 72 -6.75 -10.14 1.30
CA MET A 72 -5.61 -10.50 2.12
C MET A 72 -5.51 -12.03 2.23
N ILE A 73 -4.32 -12.58 2.00
CA ILE A 73 -4.05 -14.01 1.95
C ILE A 73 -3.21 -14.44 3.16
N TYR A 74 -2.20 -13.63 3.50
CA TYR A 74 -1.25 -13.93 4.55
C TYR A 74 -0.63 -12.65 5.13
N VAL A 75 -0.26 -12.69 6.40
CA VAL A 75 0.51 -11.66 7.08
C VAL A 75 1.37 -12.28 8.18
N ASP A 76 2.64 -11.86 8.26
CA ASP A 76 3.54 -12.08 9.39
C ASP A 76 4.39 -10.83 9.62
N GLU A 77 5.36 -10.88 10.53
CA GLU A 77 6.21 -9.73 10.88
C GLU A 77 7.06 -9.20 9.72
N LYS A 78 7.35 -10.04 8.72
CA LYS A 78 8.24 -9.71 7.60
C LYS A 78 7.48 -9.27 6.36
N ILE A 79 6.39 -9.97 6.05
CA ILE A 79 5.65 -9.75 4.79
C ILE A 79 4.13 -9.84 4.99
N ALA A 80 3.43 -9.22 4.05
CA ALA A 80 2.03 -9.50 3.79
C ALA A 80 1.82 -9.87 2.32
N ILE A 81 0.77 -10.67 2.05
CA ILE A 81 0.42 -11.13 0.71
C ILE A 81 -1.04 -10.85 0.47
N GLN A 82 -1.32 -10.23 -0.66
CA GLN A 82 -2.67 -10.00 -1.14
C GLN A 82 -2.80 -10.34 -2.63
N LYS A 83 -4.04 -10.46 -3.13
CA LYS A 83 -4.31 -10.55 -4.56
C LYS A 83 -3.80 -9.29 -5.27
N TYR A 84 -3.17 -9.47 -6.45
CA TYR A 84 -2.73 -8.37 -7.29
C TYR A 84 -3.89 -7.74 -8.05
N TYR A 85 -3.89 -6.42 -8.11
CA TYR A 85 -4.70 -5.60 -8.99
C TYR A 85 -3.81 -4.55 -9.65
N PRO A 86 -3.89 -4.32 -10.98
CA PRO A 86 -3.11 -3.28 -11.65
C PRO A 86 -3.36 -1.91 -11.03
N ASN A 87 -2.30 -1.18 -10.71
CA ASN A 87 -2.41 0.18 -10.21
C ASN A 87 -3.08 1.11 -11.22
N LEU A 88 -3.74 2.15 -10.73
CA LEU A 88 -4.25 3.20 -11.58
C LEU A 88 -3.09 3.98 -12.23
N PRO A 89 -3.29 4.49 -13.47
CA PRO A 89 -2.30 5.38 -14.08
C PRO A 89 -2.15 6.66 -13.26
N LEU A 90 -0.91 7.08 -13.08
CA LEU A 90 -0.58 8.35 -12.43
C LEU A 90 -0.94 9.53 -13.35
N ILE A 91 -1.32 10.66 -12.77
CA ILE A 91 -1.48 11.94 -13.48
C ILE A 91 -0.24 12.78 -13.21
N ASN A 92 0.47 13.17 -14.25
CA ASN A 92 1.75 13.87 -14.13
C ASN A 92 2.76 13.14 -13.22
N LEU A 93 2.78 11.80 -13.29
CA LEU A 93 3.61 10.92 -12.46
C LEU A 93 3.28 10.92 -10.96
N GLN A 94 2.15 11.46 -10.55
CA GLN A 94 1.68 11.52 -9.16
C GLN A 94 0.33 10.83 -9.00
N SER A 95 0.06 10.36 -7.78
CA SER A 95 -1.29 9.99 -7.36
C SER A 95 -2.19 11.24 -7.28
N TYR A 96 -3.48 11.04 -7.25
CA TYR A 96 -4.49 12.10 -7.24
C TYR A 96 -5.70 11.70 -6.40
N ASP A 97 -6.45 12.69 -5.94
CA ASP A 97 -7.67 12.44 -5.18
C ASP A 97 -8.80 11.91 -6.05
N ILE A 98 -9.29 10.73 -5.73
CA ILE A 98 -10.49 10.15 -6.34
C ILE A 98 -11.73 10.81 -5.75
N GLN A 99 -12.59 11.34 -6.62
CA GLN A 99 -13.90 11.86 -6.21
C GLN A 99 -14.87 10.69 -5.97
N THR A 100 -14.81 10.08 -4.79
CA THR A 100 -15.53 8.84 -4.45
C THR A 100 -17.04 8.91 -4.68
N SER A 101 -17.65 10.11 -4.62
CA SER A 101 -19.06 10.33 -4.89
C SER A 101 -19.42 10.41 -6.39
N LYS A 102 -18.46 10.68 -7.26
CA LYS A 102 -18.68 10.95 -8.70
C LYS A 102 -18.01 9.95 -9.63
N ASP A 103 -16.95 9.28 -9.18
CA ASP A 103 -16.23 8.32 -10.03
C ASP A 103 -17.12 7.11 -10.33
N LYS A 104 -17.38 6.88 -11.62
CA LYS A 104 -18.24 5.79 -12.09
C LYS A 104 -17.64 4.40 -11.90
N ARG A 105 -16.33 4.33 -11.66
CA ARG A 105 -15.62 3.07 -11.37
C ARG A 105 -15.82 2.63 -9.92
N ILE A 106 -16.38 3.49 -9.05
CA ILE A 106 -16.73 3.14 -7.67
C ILE A 106 -18.16 2.62 -7.63
N THR A 107 -18.30 1.35 -7.31
CA THR A 107 -19.59 0.68 -7.14
C THR A 107 -20.28 1.10 -5.85
N ASN A 108 -21.56 0.77 -5.69
CA ASN A 108 -22.27 0.99 -4.42
C ASN A 108 -21.69 0.11 -3.30
N ASN A 109 -21.22 -1.10 -3.63
CA ASN A 109 -20.57 -1.98 -2.66
C ASN A 109 -19.25 -1.38 -2.16
N LEU A 110 -18.37 -0.90 -3.06
CA LEU A 110 -17.16 -0.21 -2.66
C LEU A 110 -17.45 1.04 -1.81
N ARG A 111 -18.52 1.81 -2.13
CA ARG A 111 -18.91 2.95 -1.27
C ARG A 111 -19.29 2.50 0.15
N ALA A 112 -20.03 1.41 0.28
CA ALA A 112 -20.39 0.85 1.58
C ALA A 112 -19.15 0.35 2.34
N GLU A 113 -18.23 -0.32 1.64
CA GLU A 113 -16.95 -0.77 2.20
C GLU A 113 -16.10 0.41 2.70
N LEU A 114 -15.98 1.49 1.91
CA LEU A 114 -15.25 2.70 2.29
C LEU A 114 -15.85 3.40 3.51
N VAL A 115 -17.19 3.49 3.59
CA VAL A 115 -17.89 4.07 4.76
C VAL A 115 -17.59 3.25 6.01
N LEU A 116 -17.65 1.92 5.94
CA LEU A 116 -17.34 1.06 7.09
C LEU A 116 -15.87 1.17 7.48
N ILE A 117 -14.95 1.20 6.52
CA ILE A 117 -13.52 1.33 6.82
C ILE A 117 -13.23 2.67 7.49
N ASP A 118 -13.86 3.74 7.03
CA ASP A 118 -13.71 5.08 7.65
C ASP A 118 -14.28 5.13 9.08
N SER A 119 -15.53 4.65 9.26
CA SER A 119 -16.25 4.81 10.54
C SER A 119 -15.83 3.80 11.61
N GLU A 120 -15.67 2.51 11.25
CA GLU A 120 -15.46 1.43 12.21
C GLU A 120 -13.96 1.09 12.40
N TYR A 121 -13.14 1.39 11.38
CA TYR A 121 -11.72 1.02 11.42
C TYR A 121 -10.79 2.24 11.38
N ASP A 122 -11.33 3.45 11.56
CA ASP A 122 -10.54 4.69 11.61
C ASP A 122 -9.68 4.88 10.34
N GLY A 123 -10.29 4.59 9.16
CA GLY A 123 -9.59 4.58 7.87
C GLY A 123 -8.94 5.92 7.53
N PHE A 124 -7.72 5.87 7.01
CA PHE A 124 -6.95 7.03 6.59
C PHE A 124 -6.67 6.96 5.08
N ASP A 125 -6.64 8.14 4.43
CA ASP A 125 -6.23 8.31 3.04
C ASP A 125 -7.04 7.49 2.01
N LEU A 126 -8.33 7.34 2.26
CA LEU A 126 -9.25 6.57 1.41
C LEU A 126 -9.58 7.26 0.07
N LYS A 127 -8.97 8.40 -0.25
CA LYS A 127 -9.17 9.11 -1.51
C LYS A 127 -7.98 9.06 -2.45
N ASP A 128 -6.80 8.72 -1.98
CA ASP A 128 -5.61 8.67 -2.83
C ASP A 128 -5.73 7.55 -3.87
N SER A 129 -5.58 7.89 -5.17
CA SER A 129 -5.61 6.94 -6.28
C SER A 129 -4.52 5.86 -6.18
N GLY A 130 -3.43 6.11 -5.48
CA GLY A 130 -2.38 5.14 -5.18
C GLY A 130 -2.84 3.96 -4.33
N ASN A 131 -3.94 4.16 -3.57
CA ASN A 131 -4.54 3.12 -2.74
C ASN A 131 -5.55 2.24 -3.49
N TYR A 132 -5.69 2.41 -4.82
CA TYR A 132 -6.62 1.66 -5.65
C TYR A 132 -5.94 0.93 -6.80
N GLY A 133 -6.46 -0.25 -7.10
CA GLY A 133 -6.20 -0.99 -8.31
C GLY A 133 -7.45 -1.11 -9.18
N LEU A 134 -7.28 -1.64 -10.39
CA LEU A 134 -8.37 -1.90 -11.33
C LEU A 134 -8.73 -3.38 -11.31
N GLY A 135 -10.00 -3.69 -11.06
CA GLY A 135 -10.55 -5.03 -11.19
C GLY A 135 -10.71 -5.46 -12.65
N ASP A 136 -10.85 -6.75 -12.89
CA ASP A 136 -11.06 -7.32 -14.23
C ASP A 136 -12.37 -6.86 -14.85
N ASP A 137 -13.33 -6.43 -14.04
CA ASP A 137 -14.63 -5.84 -14.41
C ASP A 137 -14.59 -4.34 -14.73
N GLY A 138 -13.39 -3.72 -14.56
CA GLY A 138 -13.17 -2.29 -14.79
C GLY A 138 -13.53 -1.38 -13.61
N TYR A 139 -13.96 -1.94 -12.47
CA TYR A 139 -14.23 -1.18 -11.26
C TYR A 139 -12.98 -1.06 -10.36
N LEU A 140 -13.00 -0.07 -9.48
CA LEU A 140 -11.91 0.16 -8.54
C LEU A 140 -11.95 -0.86 -7.40
N VAL A 141 -10.78 -1.31 -7.00
CA VAL A 141 -10.55 -2.17 -5.84
C VAL A 141 -9.59 -1.45 -4.89
N LEU A 142 -9.96 -1.30 -3.62
CA LEU A 142 -9.10 -0.72 -2.59
C LEU A 142 -7.99 -1.72 -2.24
N ILE A 143 -6.72 -1.36 -2.50
CA ILE A 143 -5.55 -2.24 -2.36
C ILE A 143 -4.64 -1.89 -1.20
N ASP A 144 -4.76 -0.67 -0.66
CA ASP A 144 -4.03 -0.20 0.51
C ASP A 144 -4.99 0.50 1.47
N TYR A 145 -5.31 -0.16 2.60
CA TYR A 145 -6.33 0.29 3.55
C TYR A 145 -5.96 0.02 5.02
N GLY A 146 -4.69 -0.23 5.27
CA GLY A 146 -4.19 -0.57 6.61
C GLY A 146 -3.76 0.63 7.44
N MET A 147 -3.55 1.80 6.83
CA MET A 147 -3.29 3.01 7.61
C MET A 147 -4.57 3.48 8.28
N SER A 148 -4.52 3.75 9.58
CA SER A 148 -5.59 4.45 10.31
C SER A 148 -5.15 5.86 10.68
N LYS A 149 -6.11 6.75 10.94
CA LYS A 149 -5.84 8.12 11.42
C LYS A 149 -5.02 8.09 12.71
N THR A 150 -5.40 7.20 13.63
CA THR A 150 -4.69 7.02 14.90
C THR A 150 -3.25 6.53 14.69
N LEU A 151 -3.03 5.53 13.83
CA LEU A 151 -1.68 5.02 13.52
C LEU A 151 -0.83 6.10 12.83
N TYR A 152 -1.43 6.84 11.91
CA TYR A 152 -0.77 7.94 11.23
C TYR A 152 -0.34 9.04 12.19
N GLU A 153 -1.29 9.57 12.99
CA GLU A 153 -1.03 10.72 13.87
C GLU A 153 -0.12 10.37 15.05
N LYS A 154 -0.32 9.19 15.68
CA LYS A 154 0.39 8.84 16.92
C LYS A 154 1.70 8.11 16.73
N GLU A 155 1.89 7.43 15.61
CA GLU A 155 3.10 6.64 15.37
C GLU A 155 3.86 7.08 14.13
N TRP A 156 3.18 7.20 12.96
CA TRP A 156 3.88 7.51 11.73
C TRP A 156 4.45 8.93 11.73
N VAL A 157 3.66 9.94 12.07
CA VAL A 157 4.07 11.36 12.07
C VAL A 157 5.26 11.59 12.98
N PRO A 158 5.25 11.18 14.28
CA PRO A 158 6.41 11.37 15.15
C PRO A 158 7.69 10.70 14.62
N LEU A 159 7.58 9.50 14.04
CA LEU A 159 8.75 8.80 13.48
C LEU A 159 9.28 9.48 12.21
N ALA A 160 8.39 10.05 11.41
CA ALA A 160 8.77 10.83 10.23
C ALA A 160 9.45 12.16 10.61
N GLU A 161 8.95 12.86 11.63
CA GLU A 161 9.56 14.08 12.16
C GLU A 161 10.95 13.81 12.77
N MET A 162 11.14 12.65 13.41
CA MET A 162 12.43 12.20 13.89
C MET A 162 13.39 11.70 12.78
N GLY A 163 12.96 11.64 11.54
CA GLY A 163 13.74 11.11 10.42
C GLY A 163 13.96 9.60 10.47
N ILE A 164 13.16 8.86 11.26
CA ILE A 164 13.22 7.39 11.34
C ILE A 164 12.45 6.77 10.18
N LEU A 165 11.28 7.32 9.84
CA LEU A 165 10.53 6.97 8.63
C LEU A 165 10.72 8.04 7.57
N PRO A 166 10.85 7.66 6.29
CA PRO A 166 10.91 8.64 5.23
C PRO A 166 9.53 9.21 4.92
N GLN A 167 9.48 10.50 4.69
CA GLN A 167 8.40 11.16 3.99
C GLN A 167 8.62 11.01 2.48
N LEU A 168 7.54 10.97 1.70
CA LEU A 168 7.60 10.88 0.25
C LEU A 168 7.42 12.28 -0.36
N TYR A 169 8.43 12.75 -1.08
CA TYR A 169 8.40 14.01 -1.81
C TYR A 169 8.55 13.78 -3.30
N PHE A 170 7.79 14.51 -4.11
CA PHE A 170 7.93 14.47 -5.56
C PHE A 170 8.91 15.55 -6.01
N GLU A 171 10.14 15.14 -6.28
CA GLU A 171 11.26 16.01 -6.61
C GLU A 171 12.16 15.40 -7.70
N LYS A 172 13.07 16.20 -8.25
CA LYS A 172 14.10 15.73 -9.17
C LYS A 172 15.17 14.94 -8.44
N CYS A 173 15.36 13.69 -8.87
CA CYS A 173 16.48 12.88 -8.41
C CYS A 173 17.82 13.51 -8.79
N THR A 174 18.72 13.72 -7.84
CA THR A 174 20.03 14.35 -8.08
C THR A 174 20.96 13.50 -8.97
N ASN A 175 20.71 12.20 -9.11
CA ASN A 175 21.52 11.31 -9.92
C ASN A 175 21.01 11.16 -11.36
N CYS A 176 19.70 10.88 -11.55
CA CYS A 176 19.14 10.64 -12.90
C CYS A 176 18.38 11.86 -13.49
N GLY A 177 18.17 12.93 -12.72
CA GLY A 177 17.47 14.14 -13.17
C GLY A 177 15.96 13.99 -13.40
N VAL A 178 15.40 12.81 -13.18
CA VAL A 178 13.97 12.53 -13.40
C VAL A 178 13.18 12.93 -12.16
N GLU A 179 12.06 13.61 -12.35
CA GLU A 179 11.08 13.86 -11.28
C GLU A 179 10.38 12.55 -10.91
N LYS A 180 10.38 12.23 -9.62
CA LYS A 180 9.71 11.04 -9.06
C LYS A 180 9.65 11.13 -7.53
N GLU A 181 8.96 10.22 -6.92
CA GLU A 181 8.90 10.10 -5.47
C GLU A 181 10.29 9.80 -4.89
N LEU A 182 10.71 10.64 -3.97
CA LEU A 182 11.95 10.49 -3.20
C LEU A 182 11.60 10.24 -1.74
N ARG A 183 12.35 9.35 -1.11
CA ARG A 183 12.24 9.04 0.32
C ARG A 183 13.19 9.96 1.10
N ILE A 184 12.66 10.86 1.92
CA ILE A 184 13.42 11.86 2.66
C ILE A 184 13.28 11.60 4.16
N TYR A 185 14.41 11.41 4.84
CA TYR A 185 14.49 11.08 6.27
C TYR A 185 14.74 12.34 7.11
N GLY A 186 13.68 13.15 7.28
CA GLY A 186 13.77 14.43 8.02
C GLY A 186 14.51 15.53 7.26
N ASP A 187 14.59 16.71 7.87
CA ASP A 187 15.11 17.92 7.24
C ASP A 187 16.62 17.88 6.96
N SER A 188 17.37 17.11 7.72
CA SER A 188 18.81 16.96 7.57
C SER A 188 19.24 16.01 6.44
N ASP A 189 18.31 15.27 5.86
CA ASP A 189 18.61 14.32 4.79
C ASP A 189 18.91 15.04 3.49
N MET A 190 20.17 15.11 3.12
CA MET A 190 20.65 15.75 1.89
C MET A 190 20.69 14.80 0.68
N ASP A 191 20.43 13.52 0.86
CA ASP A 191 20.41 12.54 -0.23
C ASP A 191 19.09 12.58 -1.00
N ARG A 192 19.04 13.34 -2.09
CA ARG A 192 17.89 13.46 -3.00
C ARG A 192 17.94 12.46 -4.16
N ARG A 193 18.53 11.30 -3.99
CA ARG A 193 18.47 10.23 -4.99
C ARG A 193 17.16 9.44 -4.86
N CYS A 194 16.66 8.95 -5.98
CA CYS A 194 15.53 8.01 -5.96
C CYS A 194 15.98 6.59 -5.61
N PHE A 195 15.01 5.72 -5.30
CA PHE A 195 15.26 4.32 -4.98
C PHE A 195 16.07 3.59 -6.07
N THR A 196 15.73 3.77 -7.36
CA THR A 196 16.47 3.16 -8.48
C THR A 196 17.90 3.68 -8.65
N CYS A 197 18.22 4.83 -8.06
CA CYS A 197 19.57 5.40 -8.02
C CYS A 197 20.32 5.07 -6.72
N GLY A 198 19.80 4.17 -5.89
CA GLY A 198 20.47 3.56 -4.75
C GLY A 198 20.12 4.13 -3.38
N LYS A 199 19.14 5.04 -3.25
CA LYS A 199 18.62 5.42 -1.93
C LYS A 199 17.59 4.39 -1.47
N GLN A 200 17.84 3.78 -0.33
CA GLN A 200 16.94 2.79 0.28
C GLN A 200 16.17 3.38 1.45
#